data_1944c0e974b150d16a7b109a5f85657a
#
_entry.id   1944c0e974b150d16a7b109a5f85657a
#
_cell.length_a   1.000
_cell.length_b   1.000
_cell.length_c   1.000
_cell.angle_alpha   90.00
_cell.angle_beta   90.00
_cell.angle_gamma   90.00
#
_symmetry.space_group_name_H-M   'P 1'
#
loop_
_entity.id
_entity.type
_entity.pdbx_description
1 polymer ?
#
loop_
_entity_poly.entity_id
_entity_poly.type
_entity_poly.pdbx_seq_one_letter_code
_entity_poly.pdbx_strand_id
1 'polypeptide(L)'
;MADYLAVTDLVTRAKNGDQQAWDALVERYAPLIWSICRRYRLERADAEDVGQAVWSTLVARLDHLRDSAALPGWLATTTRRECGRVLHAAGRRRAGEQVLIAANPPDTETAPVEQELLVAEQQAVLRDAVTRLPPGCQQLLTLLIADPPVPYAEISARLGIPAGSIGPSRRRCLERLSRDPAVAALINTEAASTAG
;
A
#
# COMPACT_ATOMS: atom_id res chain seq x y z
N MET A 1 14.17 -4.33 12.45
CA MET A 1 15.49 -3.84 11.95
C MET A 1 16.11 -4.82 10.96
N ALA A 2 16.08 -6.12 11.22
CA ALA A 2 16.58 -7.14 10.27
C ALA A 2 15.83 -7.12 8.92
N ASP A 3 14.53 -6.96 8.94
CA ASP A 3 13.65 -6.92 7.77
C ASP A 3 13.93 -5.71 6.84
N TYR A 4 14.29 -4.58 7.42
CA TYR A 4 14.67 -3.38 6.68
C TYR A 4 16.00 -3.53 5.94
N LEU A 5 16.99 -4.16 6.58
CA LEU A 5 18.29 -4.45 5.96
C LEU A 5 18.11 -5.43 4.79
N ALA A 6 17.22 -6.41 4.94
CA ALA A 6 16.89 -7.35 3.88
C ALA A 6 16.26 -6.64 2.64
N VAL A 7 15.34 -5.70 2.83
CA VAL A 7 14.74 -4.94 1.69
C VAL A 7 15.77 -4.05 1.00
N THR A 8 16.64 -3.40 1.74
CA THR A 8 17.71 -2.57 1.16
C THR A 8 18.67 -3.39 0.32
N ASP A 9 19.04 -4.58 0.80
CA ASP A 9 19.86 -5.52 0.05
C ASP A 9 19.15 -5.99 -1.22
N LEU A 10 17.90 -6.42 -1.13
CA LEU A 10 17.12 -6.85 -2.29
C LEU A 10 16.99 -5.75 -3.34
N VAL A 11 16.70 -4.51 -2.93
CA VAL A 11 16.63 -3.37 -3.85
C VAL A 11 17.97 -3.13 -4.54
N THR A 12 19.08 -3.20 -3.79
CA THR A 12 20.42 -2.99 -4.34
C THR A 12 20.79 -4.08 -5.34
N ARG A 13 20.51 -5.33 -5.03
CA ARG A 13 20.77 -6.47 -5.92
C ARG A 13 19.87 -6.41 -7.17
N ALA A 14 18.59 -6.08 -7.01
CA ALA A 14 17.68 -5.91 -8.13
C ALA A 14 18.12 -4.79 -9.10
N LYS A 15 18.65 -3.66 -8.58
CA LYS A 15 19.27 -2.60 -9.38
C LYS A 15 20.45 -3.10 -10.22
N ASN A 16 21.18 -4.07 -9.70
CA ASN A 16 22.33 -4.69 -10.39
C ASN A 16 21.92 -5.86 -11.31
N GLY A 17 20.60 -6.03 -11.57
CA GLY A 17 20.10 -7.05 -12.49
C GLY A 17 19.92 -8.44 -11.87
N ASP A 18 19.97 -8.58 -10.54
CA ASP A 18 19.74 -9.85 -9.86
C ASP A 18 18.25 -10.23 -9.92
N GLN A 19 17.94 -11.21 -10.77
CA GLN A 19 16.57 -11.70 -10.96
C GLN A 19 15.99 -12.30 -9.68
N GLN A 20 16.76 -13.01 -8.88
CA GLN A 20 16.27 -13.62 -7.63
C GLN A 20 15.88 -12.55 -6.60
N ALA A 21 16.67 -11.47 -6.54
CA ALA A 21 16.33 -10.33 -5.69
C ALA A 21 15.05 -9.62 -6.16
N TRP A 22 14.85 -9.52 -7.48
CA TRP A 22 13.63 -8.99 -8.06
C TRP A 22 12.42 -9.86 -7.73
N ASP A 23 12.51 -11.17 -7.91
CA ASP A 23 11.45 -12.13 -7.63
C ASP A 23 11.05 -12.09 -6.14
N ALA A 24 12.03 -12.00 -5.24
CA ALA A 24 11.78 -11.83 -3.81
C ALA A 24 11.09 -10.50 -3.45
N LEU A 25 11.38 -9.40 -4.17
CA LEU A 25 10.65 -8.15 -4.02
C LEU A 25 9.20 -8.29 -4.49
N VAL A 26 8.98 -8.97 -5.62
CA VAL A 26 7.63 -9.21 -6.16
C VAL A 26 6.83 -10.07 -5.17
N GLU A 27 7.36 -11.20 -4.73
CA GLU A 27 6.72 -12.09 -3.78
C GLU A 27 6.33 -11.36 -2.49
N ARG A 28 7.24 -10.55 -1.96
CA ARG A 28 7.03 -9.79 -0.72
C ARG A 28 5.96 -8.73 -0.84
N TYR A 29 5.85 -8.03 -1.96
CA TYR A 29 4.98 -6.86 -2.10
C TYR A 29 3.75 -7.08 -2.96
N ALA A 30 3.62 -8.20 -3.67
CA ALA A 30 2.40 -8.55 -4.39
C ALA A 30 1.16 -8.54 -3.47
N PRO A 31 1.19 -9.12 -2.25
CA PRO A 31 0.04 -9.05 -1.34
C PRO A 31 -0.39 -7.62 -1.00
N LEU A 32 0.55 -6.67 -0.87
CA LEU A 32 0.23 -5.26 -0.64
C LEU A 32 -0.55 -4.66 -1.83
N ILE A 33 -0.08 -4.92 -3.05
CA ILE A 33 -0.74 -4.43 -4.28
C ILE A 33 -2.14 -5.03 -4.38
N TRP A 34 -2.29 -6.35 -4.22
CA TRP A 34 -3.57 -7.05 -4.25
C TRP A 34 -4.54 -6.54 -3.19
N SER A 35 -4.09 -6.30 -1.96
CA SER A 35 -4.93 -5.78 -0.88
C SER A 35 -5.50 -4.40 -1.23
N ILE A 36 -4.71 -3.55 -1.90
CA ILE A 36 -5.17 -2.24 -2.34
C ILE A 36 -6.19 -2.40 -3.47
N CYS A 37 -5.92 -3.22 -4.50
CA CYS A 37 -6.86 -3.47 -5.60
C CYS A 37 -8.22 -3.97 -5.10
N ARG A 38 -8.23 -4.89 -4.13
CA ARG A 38 -9.46 -5.39 -3.49
C ARG A 38 -10.24 -4.28 -2.78
N ARG A 39 -9.57 -3.36 -2.09
CA ARG A 39 -10.24 -2.20 -1.47
C ARG A 39 -10.92 -1.29 -2.49
N TYR A 40 -10.37 -1.20 -3.70
CA TYR A 40 -10.98 -0.49 -4.83
C TYR A 40 -12.03 -1.33 -5.57
N ARG A 41 -12.32 -2.56 -5.11
CA ARG A 41 -13.28 -3.49 -5.71
C ARG A 41 -13.04 -3.69 -7.21
N LEU A 42 -11.78 -3.78 -7.60
CA LEU A 42 -11.42 -4.07 -8.98
C LEU A 42 -11.68 -5.56 -9.27
N GLU A 43 -12.18 -5.83 -10.47
CA GLU A 43 -12.23 -7.18 -10.99
C GLU A 43 -10.82 -7.78 -11.12
N ARG A 44 -10.73 -9.10 -11.15
CA ARG A 44 -9.44 -9.80 -11.15
C ARG A 44 -8.54 -9.36 -12.31
N ALA A 45 -9.10 -9.24 -13.51
CA ALA A 45 -8.36 -8.81 -14.71
C ALA A 45 -7.81 -7.37 -14.54
N ASP A 46 -8.64 -6.44 -14.07
CA ASP A 46 -8.22 -5.06 -13.81
C ASP A 46 -7.14 -4.99 -12.70
N ALA A 47 -7.24 -5.84 -11.69
CA ALA A 47 -6.26 -5.89 -10.60
C ALA A 47 -4.91 -6.47 -11.08
N GLU A 48 -4.92 -7.46 -11.98
CA GLU A 48 -3.73 -7.99 -12.64
C GLU A 48 -3.05 -6.91 -13.50
N ASP A 49 -3.83 -6.17 -14.29
CA ASP A 49 -3.34 -5.05 -15.13
C ASP A 49 -2.72 -3.94 -14.26
N VAL A 50 -3.37 -3.57 -13.15
CA VAL A 50 -2.82 -2.62 -12.18
C VAL A 50 -1.51 -3.13 -11.60
N GLY A 51 -1.45 -4.39 -11.19
CA GLY A 51 -0.23 -5.02 -10.67
C GLY A 51 0.90 -4.94 -11.68
N GLN A 52 0.66 -5.32 -12.94
CA GLN A 52 1.64 -5.26 -14.01
C GLN A 52 2.12 -3.83 -14.28
N ALA A 53 1.22 -2.85 -14.30
CA ALA A 53 1.56 -1.43 -14.49
C ALA A 53 2.44 -0.90 -13.35
N VAL A 54 2.14 -1.28 -12.10
CA VAL A 54 2.93 -0.91 -10.91
C VAL A 54 4.33 -1.49 -10.98
N TRP A 55 4.47 -2.78 -11.31
CA TRP A 55 5.77 -3.43 -11.44
C TRP A 55 6.60 -2.84 -12.59
N SER A 56 5.99 -2.61 -13.74
CA SER A 56 6.66 -1.97 -14.88
C SER A 56 7.16 -0.56 -14.52
N THR A 57 6.35 0.20 -13.76
CA THR A 57 6.75 1.52 -13.28
C THR A 57 7.89 1.44 -12.26
N LEU A 58 7.91 0.41 -11.41
CA LEU A 58 9.01 0.18 -10.46
C LEU A 58 10.31 -0.12 -11.20
N VAL A 59 10.30 -1.02 -12.19
CA VAL A 59 11.48 -1.32 -13.01
C VAL A 59 12.07 -0.05 -13.62
N ALA A 60 11.23 0.77 -14.25
CA ALA A 60 11.67 2.01 -14.91
C ALA A 60 12.23 3.07 -13.92
N ARG A 61 11.89 2.97 -12.62
CA ARG A 61 12.26 3.95 -11.60
C ARG A 61 13.15 3.41 -10.49
N LEU A 62 13.50 2.15 -10.55
CA LEU A 62 14.26 1.47 -9.51
C LEU A 62 15.59 2.17 -9.23
N ASP A 63 16.32 2.58 -10.28
CA ASP A 63 17.59 3.29 -10.15
C ASP A 63 17.47 4.66 -9.47
N HIS A 64 16.31 5.30 -9.59
CA HIS A 64 16.03 6.60 -8.99
C HIS A 64 15.55 6.51 -7.54
N LEU A 65 15.31 5.29 -7.03
CA LEU A 65 14.89 5.08 -5.66
C LEU A 65 16.06 5.34 -4.70
N ARG A 66 16.06 6.51 -4.06
CA ARG A 66 17.11 6.94 -3.13
C ARG A 66 17.02 6.27 -1.75
N ASP A 67 15.82 5.91 -1.34
CA ASP A 67 15.55 5.28 -0.04
C ASP A 67 14.69 4.04 -0.24
N SER A 68 15.30 2.88 -0.04
CA SER A 68 14.61 1.58 -0.13
C SER A 68 13.49 1.43 0.92
N ALA A 69 13.59 2.14 2.06
CA ALA A 69 12.52 2.20 3.04
C ALA A 69 11.24 2.88 2.52
N ALA A 70 11.38 3.71 1.51
CA ALA A 70 10.23 4.35 0.89
C ALA A 70 9.46 3.41 -0.07
N LEU A 71 10.04 2.25 -0.45
CA LEU A 71 9.47 1.35 -1.44
C LEU A 71 8.03 0.92 -1.13
N PRO A 72 7.67 0.44 0.09
CA PRO A 72 6.28 0.04 0.36
C PRO A 72 5.28 1.19 0.19
N GLY A 73 5.64 2.38 0.67
CA GLY A 73 4.80 3.56 0.53
C GLY A 73 4.69 4.05 -0.91
N TRP A 74 5.76 3.92 -1.69
CA TRP A 74 5.76 4.23 -3.10
C TRP A 74 4.87 3.25 -3.88
N LEU A 75 4.98 1.94 -3.61
CA LEU A 75 4.13 0.91 -4.20
C LEU A 75 2.65 1.18 -3.86
N ALA A 76 2.33 1.43 -2.60
CA ALA A 76 0.96 1.72 -2.18
C ALA A 76 0.38 2.96 -2.89
N THR A 77 1.16 4.03 -3.01
CA THR A 77 0.73 5.26 -3.68
C THR A 77 0.55 5.05 -5.18
N THR A 78 1.47 4.33 -5.82
CA THR A 78 1.42 4.03 -7.25
C THR A 78 0.22 3.14 -7.55
N THR A 79 -0.01 2.08 -6.75
CA THR A 79 -1.17 1.19 -6.89
C THR A 79 -2.49 1.95 -6.79
N ARG A 80 -2.65 2.84 -5.80
CA ARG A 80 -3.88 3.66 -5.68
C ARG A 80 -4.12 4.53 -6.92
N ARG A 81 -3.07 5.14 -7.47
CA ARG A 81 -3.18 5.95 -8.69
C ARG A 81 -3.62 5.11 -9.89
N GLU A 82 -3.07 3.91 -10.03
CA GLU A 82 -3.45 3.01 -11.11
C GLU A 82 -4.89 2.52 -10.94
N CYS A 83 -5.32 2.14 -9.73
CA CYS A 83 -6.72 1.81 -9.43
C CYS A 83 -7.66 2.98 -9.79
N GLY A 84 -7.31 4.21 -9.39
CA GLY A 84 -8.08 5.40 -9.75
C GLY A 84 -8.19 5.59 -11.26
N ARG A 85 -7.10 5.36 -12.02
CA ARG A 85 -7.13 5.44 -13.50
C ARG A 85 -8.08 4.42 -14.12
N VAL A 86 -8.05 3.18 -13.64
CA VAL A 86 -8.95 2.10 -14.12
C VAL A 86 -10.40 2.48 -13.84
N LEU A 87 -10.73 2.90 -12.63
CA LEU A 87 -12.10 3.30 -12.27
C LEU A 87 -12.59 4.50 -13.06
N HIS A 88 -11.75 5.52 -13.27
CA HIS A 88 -12.10 6.66 -14.13
C HIS A 88 -12.30 6.26 -15.61
N ALA A 89 -11.51 5.33 -16.11
CA ALA A 89 -11.68 4.80 -17.47
C ALA A 89 -12.97 3.98 -17.60
N ALA A 90 -13.29 3.16 -16.59
CA ALA A 90 -14.56 2.41 -16.54
C ALA A 90 -15.76 3.34 -16.40
N GLY A 91 -15.67 4.40 -15.58
CA GLY A 91 -16.72 5.41 -15.43
C GLY A 91 -17.00 6.15 -16.75
N ARG A 92 -15.96 6.51 -17.51
CA ARG A 92 -16.11 7.12 -18.84
C ARG A 92 -16.73 6.16 -19.87
N ARG A 93 -16.36 4.88 -19.85
CA ARG A 93 -16.98 3.84 -20.69
C ARG A 93 -18.46 3.69 -20.36
N ARG A 94 -18.83 3.59 -19.08
CA ARG A 94 -20.23 3.51 -18.66
C ARG A 94 -21.03 4.76 -18.97
N ALA A 95 -20.45 5.94 -18.86
CA ALA A 95 -21.10 7.21 -19.26
C ALA A 95 -21.31 7.30 -20.77
N GLY A 96 -20.46 6.65 -21.60
CA GLY A 96 -20.66 6.52 -23.05
C GLY A 96 -21.61 5.38 -23.45
N GLU A 97 -21.81 4.40 -22.58
CA GLU A 97 -22.66 3.21 -22.78
C GLU A 97 -24.05 3.31 -22.12
N GLN A 98 -24.45 4.46 -21.62
CA GLN A 98 -25.74 4.63 -20.94
C GLN A 98 -26.95 4.51 -21.88
N VAL A 99 -26.88 3.58 -22.85
CA VAL A 99 -28.02 2.95 -23.48
C VAL A 99 -27.78 1.44 -23.43
N LEU A 100 -28.54 0.76 -22.55
CA LEU A 100 -28.71 -0.68 -22.43
C LEU A 100 -27.81 -1.43 -21.43
N ILE A 101 -28.55 -2.10 -20.55
CA ILE A 101 -28.28 -3.30 -19.75
C ILE A 101 -27.99 -3.05 -18.27
N ALA A 102 -29.01 -3.44 -17.48
CA ALA A 102 -28.93 -3.69 -16.05
C ALA A 102 -27.80 -4.69 -15.77
N ALA A 103 -26.80 -4.24 -15.02
CA ALA A 103 -25.71 -5.10 -14.59
C ALA A 103 -26.15 -5.98 -13.43
N ASN A 104 -26.00 -7.28 -13.60
CA ASN A 104 -25.96 -8.24 -12.50
C ASN A 104 -24.83 -7.85 -11.54
N PRO A 105 -25.03 -7.86 -10.21
CA PRO A 105 -23.93 -7.73 -9.29
C PRO A 105 -23.01 -8.95 -9.44
N PRO A 106 -21.67 -8.76 -9.49
CA PRO A 106 -20.77 -9.89 -9.55
C PRO A 106 -20.89 -10.72 -8.27
N ASP A 107 -20.90 -12.04 -8.43
CA ASP A 107 -20.80 -12.99 -7.34
C ASP A 107 -19.59 -12.64 -6.49
N THR A 108 -19.86 -12.17 -5.31
CA THR A 108 -18.86 -11.99 -4.27
C THR A 108 -18.52 -13.39 -3.78
N GLU A 109 -17.37 -13.94 -4.15
CA GLU A 109 -16.75 -14.96 -3.31
C GLU A 109 -16.56 -14.28 -1.93
N THR A 110 -17.51 -14.54 -1.06
CA THR A 110 -17.54 -14.06 0.31
C THR A 110 -16.36 -14.70 0.99
N ALA A 111 -15.35 -13.90 1.35
CA ALA A 111 -14.30 -14.38 2.22
C ALA A 111 -14.97 -15.01 3.46
N PRO A 112 -14.46 -16.15 3.98
CA PRO A 112 -15.04 -16.77 5.16
C PRO A 112 -15.26 -15.71 6.24
N VAL A 113 -16.42 -15.71 6.89
CA VAL A 113 -16.81 -14.72 7.92
C VAL A 113 -15.73 -14.57 8.99
N GLU A 114 -15.03 -15.67 9.31
CA GLU A 114 -13.89 -15.69 10.22
C GLU A 114 -12.71 -14.83 9.73
N GLN A 115 -12.46 -14.78 8.43
CA GLN A 115 -11.39 -13.96 7.84
C GLN A 115 -11.75 -12.48 7.81
N GLU A 116 -13.03 -12.15 7.59
CA GLU A 116 -13.52 -10.77 7.68
C GLU A 116 -13.45 -10.25 9.12
N LEU A 117 -13.81 -11.10 10.09
CA LEU A 117 -13.73 -10.77 11.51
C LEU A 117 -12.28 -10.53 11.94
N LEU A 118 -11.36 -11.40 11.54
CA LEU A 118 -9.92 -11.25 11.84
C LEU A 118 -9.35 -9.95 11.26
N VAL A 119 -9.71 -9.62 10.02
CA VAL A 119 -9.29 -8.36 9.37
C VAL A 119 -9.88 -7.15 10.11
N ALA A 120 -11.15 -7.23 10.55
CA ALA A 120 -11.78 -6.16 11.31
C ALA A 120 -11.10 -5.94 12.68
N GLU A 121 -10.74 -7.01 13.38
CA GLU A 121 -10.00 -6.95 14.64
C GLU A 121 -8.60 -6.36 14.47
N GLN A 122 -7.85 -6.79 13.46
CA GLN A 122 -6.54 -6.22 13.12
C GLN A 122 -6.64 -4.72 12.79
N GLN A 123 -7.67 -4.33 12.04
CA GLN A 123 -7.92 -2.92 11.73
C GLN A 123 -8.32 -2.11 12.97
N ALA A 124 -9.04 -2.70 13.91
CA ALA A 124 -9.38 -2.03 15.17
C ALA A 124 -8.12 -1.78 16.01
N VAL A 125 -7.26 -2.78 16.15
CA VAL A 125 -5.97 -2.64 16.86
C VAL A 125 -5.09 -1.56 16.23
N LEU A 126 -4.98 -1.52 14.91
CA LEU A 126 -4.21 -0.50 14.20
C LEU A 126 -4.81 0.90 14.38
N ARG A 127 -6.13 1.04 14.32
CA ARG A 127 -6.79 2.33 14.56
C ARG A 127 -6.50 2.84 15.98
N ASP A 128 -6.65 1.98 16.96
CA ASP A 128 -6.36 2.30 18.36
C ASP A 128 -4.90 2.70 18.58
N ALA A 129 -3.96 1.98 17.98
CA ALA A 129 -2.54 2.32 18.07
C ALA A 129 -2.23 3.68 17.40
N VAL A 130 -2.89 4.01 16.29
CA VAL A 130 -2.74 5.32 15.65
C VAL A 130 -3.27 6.44 16.53
N THR A 131 -4.37 6.25 17.28
CA THR A 131 -4.88 7.29 18.21
C THR A 131 -3.93 7.57 19.37
N ARG A 132 -3.06 6.61 19.74
CA ARG A 132 -2.02 6.78 20.76
C ARG A 132 -0.75 7.50 20.26
N LEU A 133 -0.62 7.70 18.95
CA LEU A 133 0.50 8.46 18.39
C LEU A 133 0.40 9.96 18.70
N PRO A 134 1.52 10.70 18.71
CA PRO A 134 1.50 12.17 18.77
C PRO A 134 0.62 12.76 17.65
N PRO A 135 -0.07 13.88 17.90
CA PRO A 135 -1.00 14.50 16.94
C PRO A 135 -0.39 14.74 15.55
N GLY A 136 0.86 15.20 15.49
CA GLY A 136 1.55 15.39 14.20
C GLY A 136 1.80 14.10 13.42
N CYS A 137 1.97 12.95 14.11
CA CYS A 137 2.06 11.65 13.46
C CYS A 137 0.69 11.19 12.94
N GLN A 138 -0.37 11.37 13.73
CA GLN A 138 -1.73 11.03 13.31
C GLN A 138 -2.11 11.80 12.05
N GLN A 139 -1.93 13.12 12.05
CA GLN A 139 -2.24 13.97 10.90
C GLN A 139 -1.42 13.59 9.66
N LEU A 140 -0.12 13.36 9.84
CA LEU A 140 0.76 12.97 8.73
C LEU A 140 0.34 11.62 8.14
N LEU A 141 0.11 10.60 8.97
CA LEU A 141 -0.30 9.28 8.49
C LEU A 141 -1.68 9.33 7.83
N THR A 142 -2.64 10.07 8.37
CA THR A 142 -3.96 10.27 7.77
C THR A 142 -3.85 10.87 6.37
N LEU A 143 -3.03 11.92 6.19
CA LEU A 143 -2.84 12.55 4.89
C LEU A 143 -2.12 11.64 3.88
N LEU A 144 -1.20 10.80 4.37
CA LEU A 144 -0.45 9.87 3.51
C LEU A 144 -1.30 8.68 3.02
N ILE A 145 -2.33 8.28 3.79
CA ILE A 145 -3.24 7.19 3.42
C ILE A 145 -4.57 7.68 2.84
N ALA A 146 -4.73 9.02 2.73
CA ALA A 146 -5.96 9.61 2.20
C ALA A 146 -6.24 9.14 0.77
N ASP A 147 -7.52 8.98 0.46
CA ASP A 147 -8.02 8.68 -0.88
C ASP A 147 -9.05 9.76 -1.25
N PRO A 148 -8.78 10.54 -2.32
CA PRO A 148 -7.64 10.46 -3.23
C PRO A 148 -6.30 10.87 -2.58
N PRO A 149 -5.15 10.37 -3.10
CA PRO A 149 -3.84 10.65 -2.53
C PRO A 149 -3.52 12.15 -2.51
N VAL A 150 -3.15 12.66 -1.33
CA VAL A 150 -2.74 14.06 -1.15
C VAL A 150 -1.30 14.26 -1.64
N PRO A 151 -1.03 15.22 -2.53
CA PRO A 151 0.33 15.55 -2.98
C PRO A 151 1.23 15.99 -1.83
N TYR A 152 2.52 15.65 -1.87
CA TYR A 152 3.48 16.05 -0.82
C TYR A 152 3.59 17.56 -0.63
N ALA A 153 3.42 18.35 -1.69
CA ALA A 153 3.38 19.81 -1.60
C ALA A 153 2.21 20.29 -0.72
N GLU A 154 1.05 19.66 -0.86
CA GLU A 154 -0.12 19.96 -0.07
C GLU A 154 0.00 19.45 1.37
N ILE A 155 0.58 18.25 1.59
CA ILE A 155 0.90 17.76 2.94
C ILE A 155 1.86 18.72 3.64
N SER A 156 2.89 19.19 2.93
CA SER A 156 3.86 20.17 3.41
C SER A 156 3.16 21.46 3.86
N ALA A 157 2.27 22.00 3.03
CA ALA A 157 1.52 23.21 3.33
C ALA A 157 0.57 23.04 4.53
N ARG A 158 -0.16 21.91 4.60
CA ARG A 158 -1.13 21.63 5.67
C ARG A 158 -0.47 21.40 7.03
N LEU A 159 0.69 20.75 7.05
CA LEU A 159 1.39 20.42 8.29
C LEU A 159 2.49 21.41 8.68
N GLY A 160 2.79 22.39 7.82
CA GLY A 160 3.86 23.35 8.06
C GLY A 160 5.26 22.74 8.11
N ILE A 161 5.50 21.61 7.43
CA ILE A 161 6.79 20.92 7.41
C ILE A 161 7.37 20.90 5.99
N PRO A 162 8.70 21.03 5.81
CA PRO A 162 9.32 20.94 4.50
C PRO A 162 8.99 19.62 3.81
N ALA A 163 8.74 19.64 2.49
CA ALA A 163 8.39 18.45 1.73
C ALA A 163 9.46 17.34 1.86
N GLY A 164 10.75 17.69 1.93
CA GLY A 164 11.84 16.76 2.18
C GLY A 164 11.82 16.11 3.57
N SER A 165 11.12 16.71 4.55
CA SER A 165 10.98 16.17 5.90
C SER A 165 9.82 15.17 6.05
N ILE A 166 8.94 15.05 5.05
CA ILE A 166 7.79 14.15 5.08
C ILE A 166 8.25 12.69 5.21
N GLY A 167 9.23 12.26 4.39
CA GLY A 167 9.78 10.90 4.43
C GLY A 167 10.37 10.54 5.80
N PRO A 168 11.36 11.32 6.32
CA PRO A 168 11.91 11.10 7.66
C PRO A 168 10.86 11.13 8.77
N SER A 169 9.89 12.03 8.70
CA SER A 169 8.80 12.11 9.69
C SER A 169 7.88 10.89 9.63
N ARG A 170 7.50 10.44 8.42
CA ARG A 170 6.75 9.20 8.23
C ARG A 170 7.47 8.01 8.86
N ARG A 171 8.78 7.86 8.59
CA ARG A 171 9.57 6.78 9.15
C ARG A 171 9.51 6.77 10.67
N ARG A 172 9.74 7.92 11.33
CA ARG A 172 9.67 8.05 12.78
C ARG A 172 8.28 7.70 13.33
N CYS A 173 7.20 8.10 12.64
CA CYS A 173 5.84 7.78 13.05
C CYS A 173 5.56 6.28 12.93
N LEU A 174 6.01 5.63 11.85
CA LEU A 174 5.87 4.18 11.66
C LEU A 174 6.72 3.39 12.67
N GLU A 175 7.94 3.84 12.99
CA GLU A 175 8.77 3.24 14.03
C GLU A 175 8.12 3.32 15.41
N ARG A 176 7.41 4.41 15.72
CA ARG A 176 6.63 4.53 16.96
C ARG A 176 5.43 3.59 16.96
N LEU A 177 4.72 3.50 15.84
CA LEU A 177 3.58 2.61 15.68
C LEU A 177 3.99 1.14 15.84
N SER A 178 5.10 0.72 15.25
CA SER A 178 5.60 -0.66 15.34
C SER A 178 6.07 -1.04 16.74
N ARG A 179 6.36 -0.07 17.62
CA ARG A 179 6.70 -0.30 19.04
C ARG A 179 5.47 -0.42 19.94
N ASP A 180 4.28 -0.11 19.44
CA ASP A 180 3.05 -0.35 20.18
C ASP A 180 2.90 -1.86 20.41
N PRO A 181 2.68 -2.34 21.67
CA PRO A 181 2.67 -3.76 21.98
C PRO A 181 1.61 -4.55 21.18
N ALA A 182 0.45 -3.95 20.95
CA ALA A 182 -0.63 -4.58 20.20
C ALA A 182 -0.27 -4.72 18.71
N VAL A 183 0.37 -3.70 18.11
CA VAL A 183 0.86 -3.76 16.74
C VAL A 183 2.02 -4.74 16.60
N ALA A 184 2.94 -4.76 17.55
CA ALA A 184 4.05 -5.72 17.57
C ALA A 184 3.55 -7.17 17.63
N ALA A 185 2.50 -7.44 18.41
CA ALA A 185 1.85 -8.75 18.46
C ALA A 185 1.25 -9.15 17.11
N LEU A 186 0.56 -8.23 16.41
CA LEU A 186 0.02 -8.49 15.07
C LEU A 186 1.13 -8.85 14.06
N ILE A 187 2.23 -8.09 14.05
CA ILE A 187 3.36 -8.33 13.14
C ILE A 187 3.98 -9.71 13.39
N ASN A 188 4.12 -10.10 14.65
CA ASN A 188 4.69 -11.40 15.02
C ASN A 188 3.77 -12.56 14.64
N THR A 189 2.45 -12.39 14.75
CA THR A 189 1.46 -13.40 14.37
C THR A 189 1.45 -13.63 12.86
N GLU A 190 1.54 -12.58 12.05
CA GLU A 190 1.65 -12.70 10.59
C GLU A 190 2.96 -13.36 10.15
N ALA A 191 4.08 -13.03 10.80
CA ALA A 191 5.36 -13.65 10.53
C ALA A 191 5.36 -15.17 10.84
N ALA A 192 4.66 -15.60 11.88
CA ALA A 192 4.52 -17.01 12.23
C ALA A 192 3.62 -17.78 11.27
N SER A 193 2.58 -17.14 10.74
CA SER A 193 1.64 -17.73 9.77
C SER A 193 2.23 -17.88 8.36
N THR A 194 3.27 -17.10 8.02
CA THR A 194 3.94 -17.14 6.69
C THR A 194 5.11 -18.16 6.68
N ALA A 195 5.54 -18.65 7.84
CA ALA A 195 6.68 -19.57 7.99
C ALA A 195 6.27 -21.06 8.13
N GLY A 196 4.97 -21.37 8.06
CA GLY A 196 4.40 -22.72 8.11
C GLY A 196 3.76 -23.13 6.80
#